data_d9a6681b4687c4974c93120597c3ed86
#
_entry.id   d9a6681b4687c4974c93120597c3ed86
#
_cell.length_a   1.000
_cell.length_b   1.000
_cell.length_c   1.000
_cell.angle_alpha   90.00
_cell.angle_beta   90.00
_cell.angle_gamma   90.00
#
_symmetry.space_group_name_H-M   'P 1'
#
loop_
_entity.id
_entity.type
_entity.pdbx_description
1 polymer ?
#
loop_
_entity_poly.entity_id
_entity_poly.type
_entity_poly.pdbx_seq_one_letter_code
_entity_poly.pdbx_strand_id
1 'polypeptide(L)'
;MTDAPVGLPLPALEACGIPDDWSKTVEWMAGFRTPRDWRRGVRGVTRKEPRRLADRAAATPLASLNMRIVSQTWTAMVELLRPLADAGVRIEPLAGPRDSRVVVAEGCPASILKRLRFFAFISSDEPAM
;
A
#
# COMPACT_ATOMS: atom_id res chain seq x y z
N MET A 1 -8.00 -3.12 9.23
CA MET A 1 -6.90 -3.63 8.35
C MET A 1 -7.36 -3.55 6.91
N THR A 2 -6.49 -3.19 6.02
CA THR A 2 -6.76 -3.15 4.58
C THR A 2 -5.74 -3.98 3.82
N ASP A 3 -6.16 -4.63 2.75
CA ASP A 3 -5.27 -5.39 1.85
C ASP A 3 -4.70 -4.50 0.73
N ALA A 4 -5.16 -3.28 0.61
CA ALA A 4 -4.60 -2.30 -0.32
C ALA A 4 -3.35 -1.63 0.27
N PRO A 5 -2.35 -1.27 -0.56
CA PRO A 5 -1.21 -0.50 -0.10
C PRO A 5 -1.64 0.86 0.49
N VAL A 6 -1.06 1.21 1.62
CA VAL A 6 -1.31 2.49 2.30
C VAL A 6 -0.22 3.54 2.04
N GLY A 7 0.85 3.15 1.39
CA GLY A 7 1.98 4.02 1.09
C GLY A 7 2.73 3.63 -0.17
N LEU A 8 3.64 4.49 -0.60
CA LEU A 8 4.44 4.31 -1.81
C LEU A 8 5.91 4.06 -1.47
N PRO A 9 6.65 3.40 -2.39
CA PRO A 9 8.08 3.22 -2.23
C PRO A 9 8.83 4.55 -2.22
N LEU A 10 9.75 4.73 -1.28
CA LEU A 10 10.59 5.92 -1.19
C LEU A 10 11.34 6.24 -2.50
N PRO A 11 11.93 5.26 -3.22
CA PRO A 11 12.57 5.55 -4.49
C PRO A 11 11.63 6.16 -5.55
N ALA A 12 10.36 5.80 -5.55
CA ALA A 12 9.37 6.40 -6.45
C ALA A 12 9.06 7.84 -6.06
N LEU A 13 8.92 8.13 -4.77
CA LEU A 13 8.72 9.49 -4.27
C LEU A 13 9.92 10.39 -4.59
N GLU A 14 11.13 9.91 -4.36
CA GLU A 14 12.36 10.63 -4.68
C GLU A 14 12.47 10.94 -6.16
N ALA A 15 12.20 9.97 -7.03
CA ALA A 15 12.23 10.16 -8.48
C ALA A 15 11.20 11.19 -8.97
N CYS A 16 10.06 11.29 -8.31
CA CYS A 16 8.99 12.25 -8.63
C CYS A 16 9.15 13.61 -7.90
N GLY A 17 10.17 13.77 -7.07
CA GLY A 17 10.37 14.98 -6.27
C GLY A 17 9.32 15.21 -5.20
N ILE A 18 8.68 14.14 -4.71
CA ILE A 18 7.66 14.20 -3.68
C ILE A 18 8.31 13.95 -2.32
N PRO A 19 8.07 14.81 -1.31
CA PRO A 19 8.59 14.60 0.03
C PRO A 19 8.09 13.29 0.65
N ASP A 20 8.86 12.72 1.55
CA ASP A 20 8.45 11.59 2.38
C ASP A 20 7.46 12.06 3.47
N ASP A 21 6.29 12.45 3.02
CA ASP A 21 5.16 12.92 3.81
C ASP A 21 3.88 12.36 3.20
N TRP A 22 3.15 11.58 3.98
CA TRP A 22 1.97 10.88 3.48
C TRP A 22 0.88 11.82 2.96
N SER A 23 0.62 12.92 3.66
CA SER A 23 -0.40 13.90 3.25
C SER A 23 -0.05 14.56 1.92
N LYS A 24 1.22 14.90 1.72
CA LYS A 24 1.71 15.46 0.45
C LYS A 24 1.69 14.43 -0.67
N THR A 25 1.96 13.19 -0.35
CA THR A 25 1.87 12.08 -1.31
C THR A 25 0.45 11.91 -1.84
N VAL A 26 -0.54 11.85 -0.98
CA VAL A 26 -1.94 11.68 -1.43
C VAL A 26 -2.48 12.93 -2.11
N GLU A 27 -2.04 14.11 -1.72
CA GLU A 27 -2.37 15.36 -2.42
C GLU A 27 -1.85 15.36 -3.86
N TRP A 28 -0.60 14.96 -4.04
CA TRP A 28 0.00 14.79 -5.36
C TRP A 28 -0.75 13.76 -6.20
N MET A 29 -1.07 12.60 -5.63
CA MET A 29 -1.83 11.56 -6.32
C MET A 29 -3.22 12.06 -6.74
N ALA A 30 -3.89 12.81 -5.89
CA ALA A 30 -5.22 13.36 -6.15
C ALA A 30 -5.24 14.41 -7.27
N GLY A 31 -4.10 14.98 -7.62
CA GLY A 31 -3.95 15.90 -8.77
C GLY A 31 -4.10 15.22 -10.12
N PHE A 32 -4.02 13.90 -10.19
CA PHE A 32 -4.27 13.12 -11.40
C PHE A 32 -5.76 12.78 -11.51
N ARG A 33 -6.31 12.77 -12.73
CA ARG A 33 -7.72 12.45 -12.94
C ARG A 33 -8.07 11.01 -12.72
N THR A 34 -7.11 10.12 -13.06
CA THR A 34 -7.31 8.67 -13.00
C THR A 34 -6.07 7.98 -12.45
N PRO A 35 -6.22 6.77 -11.89
CA PRO A 35 -5.07 5.94 -11.51
C PRO A 35 -4.11 5.68 -12.67
N ARG A 36 -4.64 5.56 -13.87
CA ARG A 36 -3.86 5.33 -15.09
C ARG A 36 -2.96 6.52 -15.43
N ASP A 37 -3.49 7.73 -15.32
CA ASP A 37 -2.72 8.95 -15.56
C ASP A 37 -1.61 9.10 -14.52
N TRP A 38 -1.92 8.84 -13.27
CA TRP A 38 -0.92 8.82 -12.20
C TRP A 38 0.19 7.80 -12.48
N ARG A 39 -0.16 6.57 -12.82
CA ARG A 39 0.81 5.52 -13.17
C ARG A 39 1.69 5.94 -14.35
N ARG A 40 1.13 6.54 -15.38
CA ARG A 40 1.90 7.05 -16.52
C ARG A 40 2.92 8.11 -16.10
N GLY A 41 2.52 9.05 -15.25
CA GLY A 41 3.42 10.06 -14.70
C GLY A 41 4.59 9.45 -13.94
N VAL A 42 4.34 8.47 -13.10
CA VAL A 42 5.39 7.76 -12.34
C VAL A 42 6.30 6.96 -13.27
N ARG A 43 5.74 6.25 -14.24
CA ARG A 43 6.52 5.45 -15.21
C ARG A 43 7.41 6.31 -16.11
N GLY A 44 7.07 7.56 -16.31
CA GLY A 44 7.92 8.52 -17.05
C GLY A 44 9.24 8.81 -16.33
N VAL A 45 9.31 8.64 -15.01
CA VAL A 45 10.50 8.94 -14.20
C VAL A 45 11.13 7.71 -13.56
N THR A 46 10.40 6.60 -13.44
CA THR A 46 10.93 5.33 -12.91
C THR A 46 10.80 4.23 -13.96
N ARG A 47 11.91 3.58 -14.31
CA ARG A 47 11.91 2.47 -15.29
C ARG A 47 11.57 1.12 -14.68
N LYS A 48 11.82 0.96 -13.38
CA LYS A 48 11.57 -0.28 -12.63
C LYS A 48 10.40 -0.07 -11.68
N GLU A 49 9.70 -1.14 -11.35
CA GLU A 49 8.70 -1.13 -10.28
C GLU A 49 9.42 -1.18 -8.93
N PRO A 50 9.58 -0.04 -8.23
CA PRO A 50 10.19 -0.04 -6.93
C PRO A 50 9.27 -0.70 -5.90
N ARG A 51 9.86 -1.40 -4.95
CA ARG A 51 9.15 -2.02 -3.82
C ARG A 51 9.47 -1.26 -2.55
N ARG A 52 8.48 -1.17 -1.68
CA ARG A 52 8.68 -0.69 -0.31
C ARG A 52 9.48 -1.73 0.49
N LEU A 53 10.14 -1.28 1.56
CA LEU A 53 10.78 -2.21 2.50
C LEU A 53 9.76 -3.19 3.11
N ALA A 54 8.54 -2.70 3.40
CA ALA A 54 7.44 -3.53 3.90
C ALA A 54 7.04 -4.63 2.89
N ASP A 55 7.04 -4.34 1.60
CA ASP A 55 6.73 -5.33 0.54
C ASP A 55 7.77 -6.45 0.50
N ARG A 56 9.05 -6.11 0.67
CA ARG A 56 10.13 -7.09 0.73
C ARG A 56 10.04 -7.94 2.00
N ALA A 57 9.82 -7.31 3.14
CA ALA A 57 9.70 -7.99 4.43
C ALA A 57 8.50 -8.94 4.48
N ALA A 58 7.37 -8.56 3.87
CA ALA A 58 6.16 -9.36 3.81
C ALA A 58 6.13 -10.34 2.63
N ALA A 59 7.12 -10.28 1.72
CA ALA A 59 7.17 -11.07 0.49
C ALA A 59 5.88 -10.93 -0.34
N THR A 60 5.39 -9.70 -0.47
CA THR A 60 4.17 -9.43 -1.26
C THR A 60 4.39 -9.73 -2.74
N PRO A 61 3.40 -10.29 -3.44
CA PRO A 61 3.58 -10.67 -4.84
C PRO A 61 3.70 -9.46 -5.78
N LEU A 62 3.04 -8.35 -5.46
CA LEU A 62 2.95 -7.18 -6.34
C LEU A 62 3.42 -5.91 -5.63
N ALA A 63 4.16 -5.08 -6.35
CA ALA A 63 4.49 -3.73 -5.91
C ALA A 63 3.25 -2.81 -6.02
N SER A 64 3.18 -1.76 -5.18
CA SER A 64 2.04 -0.84 -5.15
C SER A 64 1.77 -0.13 -6.49
N LEU A 65 2.78 0.03 -7.33
CA LEU A 65 2.68 0.63 -8.67
C LEU A 65 2.49 -0.39 -9.80
N ASN A 66 2.36 -1.67 -9.47
CA ASN A 66 2.11 -2.70 -10.48
C ASN A 66 0.77 -2.44 -11.18
N MET A 67 0.73 -2.63 -12.51
CA MET A 67 -0.46 -2.33 -13.31
C MET A 67 -1.72 -3.10 -12.86
N ARG A 68 -1.56 -4.24 -12.22
CA ARG A 68 -2.69 -5.05 -11.73
C ARG A 68 -3.36 -4.45 -10.51
N ILE A 69 -2.63 -3.69 -9.69
CA ILE A 69 -3.14 -3.14 -8.43
C ILE A 69 -3.03 -1.62 -8.34
N VAL A 70 -2.53 -0.93 -9.36
CA VAL A 70 -2.35 0.52 -9.33
C VAL A 70 -3.67 1.27 -9.09
N SER A 71 -4.76 0.80 -9.68
CA SER A 71 -6.08 1.39 -9.46
C SER A 71 -6.54 1.20 -8.02
N GLN A 72 -6.30 0.02 -7.44
CA GLN A 72 -6.60 -0.26 -6.04
C GLN A 72 -5.76 0.61 -5.11
N THR A 73 -4.46 0.76 -5.40
CA THR A 73 -3.56 1.63 -4.63
C THR A 73 -4.04 3.08 -4.64
N TRP A 74 -4.31 3.62 -5.82
CA TRP A 74 -4.75 5.00 -5.98
C TRP A 74 -6.11 5.25 -5.31
N THR A 75 -7.09 4.40 -5.58
CA THR A 75 -8.43 4.50 -5.01
C THR A 75 -8.40 4.39 -3.50
N ALA A 76 -7.65 3.44 -2.95
CA ALA A 76 -7.53 3.29 -1.50
C ALA A 76 -6.90 4.53 -0.87
N MET A 77 -5.81 5.04 -1.41
CA MET A 77 -5.10 6.18 -0.83
C MET A 77 -5.87 7.49 -1.01
N VAL A 78 -6.37 7.77 -2.19
CA VAL A 78 -7.00 9.06 -2.53
C VAL A 78 -8.46 9.13 -2.11
N GLU A 79 -9.23 8.10 -2.41
CA GLU A 79 -10.69 8.14 -2.24
C GLU A 79 -11.16 7.60 -0.90
N LEU A 80 -10.38 6.73 -0.25
CA LEU A 80 -10.74 6.14 1.04
C LEU A 80 -9.90 6.70 2.19
N LEU A 81 -8.59 6.53 2.14
CA LEU A 81 -7.71 6.85 3.28
C LEU A 81 -7.57 8.35 3.50
N ARG A 82 -7.50 9.14 2.44
CA ARG A 82 -7.40 10.59 2.56
C ARG A 82 -8.57 11.20 3.33
N PRO A 83 -9.84 10.93 2.97
CA PRO A 83 -10.97 11.42 3.77
C PRO A 83 -10.96 10.92 5.22
N LEU A 84 -10.56 9.67 5.46
CA LEU A 84 -10.44 9.13 6.81
C LEU A 84 -9.36 9.84 7.62
N ALA A 85 -8.20 10.10 7.03
CA ALA A 85 -7.14 10.85 7.69
C ALA A 85 -7.57 12.29 8.00
N ASP A 86 -8.28 12.96 7.09
CA ASP A 86 -8.85 14.29 7.31
C ASP A 86 -9.88 14.29 8.45
N ALA A 87 -10.56 13.18 8.67
CA ALA A 87 -11.49 12.98 9.78
C ALA A 87 -10.81 12.56 11.10
N GLY A 88 -9.49 12.50 11.16
CA GLY A 88 -8.72 12.18 12.37
C GLY A 88 -8.42 10.70 12.56
N VAL A 89 -8.67 9.85 11.58
CA VAL A 89 -8.27 8.44 11.62
C VAL A 89 -6.77 8.34 11.40
N ARG A 90 -6.12 7.50 12.21
CA ARG A 90 -4.69 7.23 12.06
C ARG A 90 -4.45 6.18 10.97
N ILE A 91 -3.55 6.50 10.06
CA ILE A 91 -3.04 5.58 9.04
C ILE A 91 -1.68 5.08 9.49
N GLU A 92 -1.62 3.89 10.03
CA GLU A 92 -0.41 3.33 10.62
C GLU A 92 0.60 2.87 9.56
N PRO A 93 1.88 3.18 9.66
CA PRO A 93 2.54 4.06 10.64
C PRO A 93 2.71 5.52 10.14
N LEU A 94 2.02 5.91 9.08
CA LEU A 94 2.39 7.01 8.19
C LEU A 94 1.77 8.36 8.56
N ALA A 95 0.55 8.39 9.07
CA ALA A 95 -0.16 9.65 9.27
C ALA A 95 -1.20 9.58 10.38
N GLY A 96 -1.55 10.74 10.92
CA GLY A 96 -2.62 10.93 11.89
C GLY A 96 -2.16 10.95 13.35
N PRO A 97 -3.06 11.37 14.27
CA PRO A 97 -2.75 11.52 15.68
C PRO A 97 -2.52 10.16 16.35
N ARG A 98 -1.52 10.11 17.25
CA ARG A 98 -1.16 8.87 17.97
C ARG A 98 -2.25 8.37 18.91
N ASP A 99 -3.11 9.26 19.38
CA ASP A 99 -4.22 9.00 20.30
C ASP A 99 -5.55 8.73 19.59
N SER A 100 -5.54 8.59 18.27
CA SER A 100 -6.75 8.25 17.52
C SER A 100 -7.33 6.93 17.97
N ARG A 101 -8.65 6.92 18.18
CA ARG A 101 -9.39 5.71 18.56
C ARG A 101 -9.53 4.72 17.39
N VAL A 102 -9.45 5.23 16.18
CA VAL A 102 -9.56 4.43 14.96
C VAL A 102 -8.23 4.44 14.24
N VAL A 103 -7.71 3.26 13.97
CA VAL A 103 -6.44 3.06 13.28
C VAL A 103 -6.67 2.15 12.09
N VAL A 104 -6.18 2.58 10.91
CA VAL A 104 -6.13 1.75 9.72
C VAL A 104 -4.68 1.31 9.51
N ALA A 105 -4.51 0.02 9.31
CA ALA A 105 -3.21 -0.57 9.01
C ALA A 105 -3.32 -1.48 7.78
N GLU A 106 -2.25 -1.51 7.00
CA GLU A 106 -2.13 -2.45 5.90
C GLU A 106 -1.87 -3.85 6.41
N GLY A 107 -2.51 -4.84 5.81
CA GLY A 107 -2.26 -6.25 6.06
C GLY A 107 -2.13 -7.02 4.77
N CYS A 108 -1.27 -8.03 4.79
CA CYS A 108 -1.16 -9.01 3.72
C CYS A 108 -1.62 -10.37 4.26
N PRO A 109 -2.86 -10.82 3.95
CA PRO A 109 -3.40 -12.06 4.50
C PRO A 109 -2.52 -13.27 4.24
N ALA A 110 -1.96 -13.39 3.04
CA ALA A 110 -1.07 -14.50 2.69
C ALA A 110 0.19 -14.53 3.56
N SER A 111 0.80 -13.37 3.84
CA SER A 111 1.98 -13.27 4.70
C SER A 111 1.65 -13.60 6.16
N ILE A 112 0.49 -13.16 6.65
CA ILE A 112 0.02 -13.47 7.99
C ILE A 112 -0.21 -14.97 8.14
N LEU A 113 -0.89 -15.60 7.19
CA LEU A 113 -1.16 -17.04 7.18
C LEU A 113 0.14 -17.86 7.14
N LYS A 114 1.11 -17.45 6.33
CA LYS A 114 2.44 -18.09 6.28
C LYS A 114 3.16 -18.01 7.63
N ARG A 115 3.14 -16.85 8.30
CA ARG A 115 3.76 -16.67 9.62
C ARG A 115 3.10 -17.53 10.69
N LEU A 116 1.79 -17.70 10.60
CA LEU A 116 1.03 -18.58 11.50
C LEU A 116 1.15 -20.06 11.11
N ARG A 117 1.90 -20.39 10.06
CA ARG A 117 2.02 -21.75 9.52
C ARG A 117 0.67 -22.41 9.18
N PHE A 118 -0.33 -21.60 8.87
CA PHE A 118 -1.68 -22.07 8.62
C PHE A 118 -1.74 -23.00 7.40
N PHE A 119 -1.06 -22.67 6.32
CA PHE A 119 -1.01 -23.51 5.13
C PHE A 119 -0.27 -24.82 5.36
N ALA A 120 0.77 -24.84 6.18
CA ALA A 120 1.46 -26.05 6.56
C ALA A 120 0.55 -26.99 7.36
N PHE A 121 -0.28 -26.43 8.24
CA PHE A 121 -1.28 -27.18 8.99
C PHE A 121 -2.34 -27.80 8.07
N ILE A 122 -2.92 -27.05 7.14
CA ILE A 122 -3.91 -27.55 6.19
C ILE A 122 -3.32 -28.66 5.31
N SER A 123 -2.11 -28.49 4.81
CA SER A 123 -1.48 -29.48 3.93
C SER A 123 -1.08 -30.77 4.68
N SER A 124 -0.85 -30.72 5.98
CA SER A 124 -0.56 -31.89 6.81
C SER A 124 -1.81 -32.68 7.18
N ASP A 125 -2.98 -32.06 7.14
CA ASP A 125 -4.26 -32.69 7.45
C ASP A 125 -5.02 -33.19 6.21
N GLU A 126 -4.48 -33.02 5.01
CA GLU A 126 -5.04 -33.69 3.86
C GLU A 126 -4.87 -35.21 4.02
N PRO A 127 -5.96 -35.95 4.16
CA PRO A 127 -5.84 -37.38 4.14
C PRO A 127 -5.24 -37.79 2.80
N ALA A 128 -4.21 -38.61 2.87
CA ALA A 128 -3.66 -39.27 1.68
C ALA A 128 -4.78 -40.07 1.03
N MET A 129 -5.39 -39.50 0.03
CA MET A 129 -6.32 -40.19 -0.85
C MET A 129 -5.59 -40.66 -2.09
#